data_f4eaa71b6219f8a8d646557ec97ff0be
#
_entry.id   f4eaa71b6219f8a8d646557ec97ff0be
#
_cell.length_a   1.000
_cell.length_b   1.000
_cell.length_c   1.000
_cell.angle_alpha   90.00
_cell.angle_beta   90.00
_cell.angle_gamma   90.00
#
_symmetry.space_group_name_H-M   'P 1'
#
loop_
_entity.id
_entity.type
_entity.pdbx_description
1 polymer ?
#
loop_
_entity_poly.entity_id
_entity_poly.type
_entity_poly.pdbx_seq_one_letter_code
_entity_poly.pdbx_strand_id
1 'polypeptide(L)'
;MQKCLPGHGRIITFMFLVDPLSQNKKVHKVMNFLSSKLSCRYNKIFCALSMIHRYILIIMCALSKPGGERCRLNSRIHFGEPLPIIISHGKLLEPADANGNVILENGDTLTLSCEGGGNLYHPNMLQSEETATISCKGGENFQNDNWLNNPSAFSSFRCSFAPNYSSRRTVRLCHQGNAVFEVGYTVQREFYALYESCFNELTLNAVYSKYTQRPYNAKFQTRVNRPFFIANDVYGAVVPVDYLFSPKGQRAAVSLLVGNMIDSYINNVDFLSRGHLAAKTDFVFAFGERATFHYVNCAPQWYGFNSGNWNTLEVDLRNFIHDTGLDTVIYTGTYGVTQLYNDNGRRVDIYLYSDENNNPVIPVPLYYYKVVYEPTSKRGIAFIGINGPHYTANEAEDLFFCNNICNRSAAFYWLTWHPHNAHEGYSFCCTVPDFRNTVGHLPSFEVTGLLM
;
A
#
# COMPACT_ATOMS: atom_id res chain seq x y z
N MET A 1 8.91 -23.96 -64.56
CA MET A 1 7.49 -23.92 -64.97
C MET A 1 6.67 -24.62 -63.91
N GLN A 2 6.03 -23.90 -63.05
CA GLN A 2 5.00 -24.45 -62.17
C GLN A 2 3.90 -23.40 -62.03
N LYS A 3 2.69 -23.79 -62.39
CA LYS A 3 1.48 -22.97 -62.51
C LYS A 3 0.99 -22.59 -61.10
N CYS A 4 0.74 -21.29 -60.91
CA CYS A 4 0.01 -20.80 -59.75
C CYS A 4 -1.50 -20.93 -60.00
N LEU A 5 -2.21 -21.58 -59.11
CA LEU A 5 -3.68 -21.61 -59.02
C LEU A 5 -4.19 -20.37 -58.23
N PRO A 6 -5.33 -19.79 -58.59
CA PRO A 6 -5.84 -18.57 -57.97
C PRO A 6 -6.63 -18.87 -56.68
N GLY A 7 -6.23 -18.27 -55.55
CA GLY A 7 -7.00 -18.24 -54.33
C GLY A 7 -7.65 -16.87 -54.12
N HIS A 8 -8.94 -16.89 -53.80
CA HIS A 8 -9.79 -15.71 -53.59
C HIS A 8 -9.28 -14.79 -52.46
N GLY A 9 -8.80 -13.61 -52.82
CA GLY A 9 -8.48 -12.54 -51.88
C GLY A 9 -9.45 -11.38 -52.04
N ARG A 10 -10.03 -10.93 -50.95
CA ARG A 10 -10.89 -9.73 -50.88
C ARG A 10 -10.09 -8.48 -51.22
N ILE A 11 -10.59 -7.71 -52.17
CA ILE A 11 -10.05 -6.43 -52.64
C ILE A 11 -10.42 -5.38 -51.55
N ILE A 12 -9.43 -4.75 -50.94
CA ILE A 12 -9.62 -3.52 -50.15
C ILE A 12 -9.36 -2.35 -51.10
N THR A 13 -10.43 -1.63 -51.44
CA THR A 13 -10.38 -0.45 -52.30
C THR A 13 -9.95 0.78 -51.47
N PHE A 14 -8.76 1.31 -51.75
CA PHE A 14 -8.40 2.66 -51.31
C PHE A 14 -8.92 3.68 -52.31
N MET A 15 -9.88 4.51 -51.88
CA MET A 15 -10.34 5.67 -52.65
C MET A 15 -9.28 6.78 -52.54
N PHE A 16 -8.61 7.09 -53.66
CA PHE A 16 -7.95 8.39 -53.83
C PHE A 16 -8.91 9.29 -54.61
N LEU A 17 -9.28 10.40 -54.00
CA LEU A 17 -9.97 11.51 -54.66
C LEU A 17 -8.99 12.16 -55.67
N VAL A 18 -9.29 12.09 -56.93
CA VAL A 18 -8.62 12.82 -57.99
C VAL A 18 -9.65 13.74 -58.65
N ASP A 19 -9.33 15.01 -58.68
CA ASP A 19 -10.07 16.14 -59.26
C ASP A 19 -10.28 15.97 -60.75
N PRO A 20 -11.49 16.21 -61.33
CA PRO A 20 -11.80 15.93 -62.71
C PRO A 20 -11.64 17.16 -63.61
N LEU A 21 -10.45 17.63 -63.89
CA LEU A 21 -10.21 18.61 -64.97
C LEU A 21 -8.77 18.56 -65.49
N SER A 22 -8.48 17.67 -66.44
CA SER A 22 -7.56 17.99 -67.57
C SER A 22 -7.66 16.94 -68.68
N GLN A 23 -8.23 17.36 -69.81
CA GLN A 23 -8.20 16.62 -71.07
C GLN A 23 -6.83 16.81 -71.72
N ASN A 24 -5.99 15.74 -71.78
CA ASN A 24 -4.83 15.73 -72.66
C ASN A 24 -4.48 14.30 -73.09
N LYS A 25 -4.84 13.99 -74.32
CA LYS A 25 -4.71 12.64 -74.97
C LYS A 25 -3.27 12.12 -75.11
N LYS A 26 -2.23 12.93 -74.84
CA LYS A 26 -0.83 12.50 -74.86
C LYS A 26 -0.36 11.88 -73.56
N VAL A 27 -1.02 12.14 -72.48
CA VAL A 27 -0.67 11.60 -71.16
C VAL A 27 -1.11 10.15 -71.02
N HIS A 28 -2.21 9.75 -71.68
CA HIS A 28 -2.75 8.39 -71.60
C HIS A 28 -1.82 7.30 -72.21
N LYS A 29 -1.02 7.64 -73.24
CA LYS A 29 -0.11 6.65 -73.86
C LYS A 29 1.16 6.40 -73.07
N VAL A 30 1.64 7.38 -72.34
CA VAL A 30 2.80 7.26 -71.47
C VAL A 30 2.43 6.58 -70.14
N MET A 31 1.23 6.84 -69.60
CA MET A 31 0.74 6.17 -68.40
C MET A 31 0.51 4.68 -68.59
N ASN A 32 0.00 4.23 -69.74
CA ASN A 32 -0.20 2.81 -70.02
C ASN A 32 1.14 2.04 -70.21
N PHE A 33 2.20 2.70 -70.65
CA PHE A 33 3.54 2.07 -70.74
C PHE A 33 4.28 2.02 -69.43
N LEU A 34 4.06 2.99 -68.58
CA LEU A 34 4.62 3.02 -67.20
C LEU A 34 3.82 2.08 -66.25
N SER A 35 2.50 1.95 -66.47
CA SER A 35 1.64 1.04 -65.70
C SER A 35 2.03 -0.43 -65.92
N SER A 36 2.38 -0.86 -67.13
CA SER A 36 2.77 -2.25 -67.40
C SER A 36 4.17 -2.60 -66.82
N LYS A 37 5.10 -1.64 -66.78
CA LYS A 37 6.43 -1.87 -66.16
C LYS A 37 6.41 -1.74 -64.65
N LEU A 38 5.55 -0.91 -64.07
CA LEU A 38 5.35 -0.80 -62.61
C LEU A 38 4.60 -2.04 -62.05
N SER A 39 3.61 -2.56 -62.79
CA SER A 39 2.88 -3.78 -62.38
C SER A 39 3.84 -4.99 -62.25
N CYS A 40 4.81 -5.15 -63.14
CA CYS A 40 5.76 -6.27 -63.09
C CYS A 40 6.81 -6.11 -61.94
N ARG A 41 7.16 -4.87 -61.54
CA ARG A 41 8.03 -4.61 -60.40
C ARG A 41 7.27 -4.68 -59.06
N TYR A 42 6.05 -4.20 -59.02
CA TYR A 42 5.18 -4.30 -57.84
C TYR A 42 4.87 -5.74 -57.44
N ASN A 43 4.56 -6.61 -58.42
CA ASN A 43 4.32 -8.02 -58.15
C ASN A 43 5.56 -8.75 -57.60
N LYS A 44 6.78 -8.38 -58.03
CA LYS A 44 8.02 -8.95 -57.44
C LYS A 44 8.28 -8.43 -56.03
N ILE A 45 7.98 -7.17 -55.76
CA ILE A 45 8.12 -6.57 -54.43
C ILE A 45 7.06 -7.14 -53.48
N PHE A 46 5.81 -7.33 -53.93
CA PHE A 46 4.76 -7.96 -53.13
C PHE A 46 5.05 -9.44 -52.84
N CYS A 47 5.60 -10.18 -53.77
CA CYS A 47 6.03 -11.57 -53.54
C CYS A 47 7.23 -11.64 -52.57
N ALA A 48 8.19 -10.71 -52.66
CA ALA A 48 9.32 -10.64 -51.76
C ALA A 48 8.88 -10.21 -50.35
N LEU A 49 8.01 -9.22 -50.24
CA LEU A 49 7.45 -8.78 -48.95
C LEU A 49 6.57 -9.85 -48.29
N SER A 50 5.79 -10.60 -49.08
CA SER A 50 5.02 -11.74 -48.60
C SER A 50 5.89 -12.89 -48.13
N MET A 51 7.01 -13.16 -48.77
CA MET A 51 7.97 -14.16 -48.32
C MET A 51 8.73 -13.70 -47.04
N ILE A 52 9.15 -12.45 -47.00
CA ILE A 52 9.77 -11.87 -45.80
C ILE A 52 8.78 -11.88 -44.61
N HIS A 53 7.53 -11.51 -44.86
CA HIS A 53 6.48 -11.56 -43.81
C HIS A 53 6.22 -12.99 -43.30
N ARG A 54 6.19 -13.98 -44.20
CA ARG A 54 6.12 -15.40 -43.82
C ARG A 54 7.36 -15.88 -43.08
N TYR A 55 8.56 -15.45 -43.49
CA TYR A 55 9.78 -15.78 -42.77
C TYR A 55 9.85 -15.11 -41.38
N ILE A 56 9.42 -13.86 -41.26
CA ILE A 56 9.32 -13.17 -39.96
C ILE A 56 8.29 -13.84 -39.07
N LEU A 57 7.12 -14.24 -39.63
CA LEU A 57 6.11 -14.99 -38.86
C LEU A 57 6.61 -16.39 -38.45
N ILE A 58 7.38 -17.08 -39.29
CA ILE A 58 7.96 -18.38 -38.96
C ILE A 58 9.08 -18.21 -37.90
N ILE A 59 9.88 -17.15 -38.01
CA ILE A 59 10.91 -16.83 -36.98
C ILE A 59 10.26 -16.40 -35.67
N MET A 60 9.19 -15.60 -35.70
CA MET A 60 8.43 -15.25 -34.51
C MET A 60 7.70 -16.45 -33.90
N CYS A 61 7.16 -17.36 -34.70
CA CYS A 61 6.58 -18.62 -34.23
C CYS A 61 7.62 -19.63 -33.72
N ALA A 62 8.84 -19.60 -34.30
CA ALA A 62 9.93 -20.47 -33.84
C ALA A 62 10.67 -19.90 -32.59
N LEU A 63 10.53 -18.59 -32.34
CA LEU A 63 11.04 -17.91 -31.12
C LEU A 63 10.00 -17.88 -29.99
N SER A 64 8.71 -18.08 -30.26
CA SER A 64 7.75 -18.38 -29.22
C SER A 64 7.99 -19.83 -28.78
N LYS A 65 8.84 -20.04 -27.79
CA LYS A 65 8.75 -21.25 -26.96
C LYS A 65 7.26 -21.38 -26.60
N PRO A 66 6.65 -22.57 -26.70
CA PRO A 66 5.33 -22.78 -26.11
C PRO A 66 5.47 -22.42 -24.64
N GLY A 67 5.06 -21.22 -24.28
CA GLY A 67 5.07 -20.73 -22.91
C GLY A 67 4.21 -21.73 -22.14
N GLY A 68 4.79 -22.44 -21.19
CA GLY A 68 4.02 -23.27 -20.26
C GLY A 68 2.90 -22.42 -19.65
N GLU A 69 1.91 -23.07 -19.09
CA GLU A 69 0.81 -22.40 -18.41
C GLU A 69 1.33 -21.44 -17.30
N ARG A 70 0.81 -20.24 -17.24
CA ARG A 70 1.12 -19.26 -16.18
C ARG A 70 0.61 -19.71 -14.83
N CYS A 71 1.32 -19.33 -13.77
CA CYS A 71 0.76 -19.46 -12.42
C CYS A 71 -0.16 -18.27 -12.12
N ARG A 72 -1.32 -18.58 -11.51
CA ARG A 72 -2.32 -17.60 -11.06
C ARG A 72 -2.72 -17.89 -9.64
N LEU A 73 -2.35 -17.01 -8.73
CA LEU A 73 -2.70 -17.09 -7.32
C LEU A 73 -3.57 -15.89 -6.95
N ASN A 74 -4.52 -16.08 -6.06
CA ASN A 74 -5.33 -14.99 -5.51
C ASN A 74 -5.03 -14.81 -4.03
N SER A 75 -4.81 -13.57 -3.59
CA SER A 75 -4.40 -13.22 -2.23
C SER A 75 -5.31 -13.78 -1.13
N ARG A 76 -6.59 -13.92 -1.38
CA ARG A 76 -7.59 -14.42 -0.42
C ARG A 76 -7.77 -15.92 -0.40
N ILE A 77 -7.24 -16.63 -1.40
CA ILE A 77 -7.56 -18.07 -1.62
C ILE A 77 -6.33 -18.94 -1.41
N HIS A 78 -5.19 -18.57 -2.01
CA HIS A 78 -4.06 -19.49 -2.15
C HIS A 78 -2.93 -19.29 -1.12
N PHE A 79 -3.01 -18.22 -0.30
CA PHE A 79 -1.98 -17.87 0.68
C PHE A 79 -2.40 -18.29 2.09
N GLY A 80 -1.91 -19.46 2.51
CA GLY A 80 -2.26 -20.05 3.81
C GLY A 80 -1.36 -19.55 4.94
N GLU A 81 -1.88 -19.57 6.17
CA GLU A 81 -1.15 -19.20 7.38
C GLU A 81 -0.51 -20.44 8.07
N PRO A 82 0.67 -20.29 8.71
CA PRO A 82 1.57 -19.14 8.74
C PRO A 82 2.27 -18.91 7.39
N LEU A 83 2.05 -17.72 6.81
CA LEU A 83 2.56 -17.38 5.48
C LEU A 83 4.05 -17.06 5.52
N PRO A 84 4.90 -17.65 4.63
CA PRO A 84 6.27 -17.21 4.42
C PRO A 84 6.35 -15.76 3.94
N ILE A 85 7.48 -15.11 4.17
CA ILE A 85 7.85 -13.91 3.44
C ILE A 85 8.10 -14.34 2.00
N ILE A 86 7.52 -13.63 1.03
CA ILE A 86 7.59 -14.01 -0.38
C ILE A 86 8.29 -12.91 -1.14
N ILE A 87 9.37 -13.26 -1.82
CA ILE A 87 10.15 -12.35 -2.65
C ILE A 87 10.04 -12.78 -4.11
N SER A 88 9.70 -11.84 -4.95
CA SER A 88 9.66 -11.98 -6.40
C SER A 88 10.50 -10.89 -7.04
N HIS A 89 11.42 -11.25 -7.92
CA HIS A 89 12.29 -10.28 -8.63
C HIS A 89 13.01 -9.28 -7.68
N GLY A 90 13.49 -9.76 -6.53
CA GLY A 90 14.20 -8.95 -5.53
C GLY A 90 13.36 -7.96 -4.74
N LYS A 91 12.02 -8.14 -4.72
CA LYS A 91 11.08 -7.31 -3.95
C LYS A 91 10.06 -8.18 -3.23
N LEU A 92 9.45 -7.67 -2.18
CA LEU A 92 8.29 -8.31 -1.57
C LEU A 92 7.19 -8.49 -2.63
N LEU A 93 6.53 -9.66 -2.58
CA LEU A 93 5.48 -9.98 -3.53
C LEU A 93 4.33 -8.97 -3.44
N GLU A 94 3.88 -8.53 -4.61
CA GLU A 94 2.68 -7.69 -4.76
C GLU A 94 1.72 -8.34 -5.77
N PRO A 95 0.40 -8.15 -5.63
CA PRO A 95 -0.55 -8.54 -6.67
C PRO A 95 -0.31 -7.80 -7.98
N ALA A 96 -0.65 -8.44 -9.09
CA ALA A 96 -0.52 -7.89 -10.44
C ALA A 96 -1.73 -7.05 -10.88
N ASP A 97 -2.88 -7.24 -10.21
CA ASP A 97 -4.12 -6.53 -10.55
C ASP A 97 -4.95 -6.16 -9.31
N ALA A 98 -5.95 -5.30 -9.50
CA ALA A 98 -6.84 -4.82 -8.45
C ALA A 98 -7.65 -5.93 -7.75
N ASN A 99 -7.78 -7.10 -8.36
CA ASN A 99 -8.50 -8.24 -7.76
C ASN A 99 -7.63 -9.07 -6.80
N GLY A 100 -6.38 -8.67 -6.59
CA GLY A 100 -5.45 -9.36 -5.71
C GLY A 100 -4.83 -10.60 -6.33
N ASN A 101 -4.80 -10.69 -7.66
CA ASN A 101 -4.18 -11.80 -8.36
C ASN A 101 -2.67 -11.58 -8.50
N VAL A 102 -1.90 -12.61 -8.19
CA VAL A 102 -0.48 -12.75 -8.51
C VAL A 102 -0.37 -13.58 -9.78
N ILE A 103 0.33 -13.06 -10.77
CA ILE A 103 0.49 -13.70 -12.09
C ILE A 103 1.99 -13.87 -12.34
N LEU A 104 2.40 -15.10 -12.60
CA LEU A 104 3.80 -15.47 -12.87
C LEU A 104 3.89 -16.25 -14.17
N GLU A 105 4.93 -15.99 -14.96
CA GLU A 105 5.20 -16.82 -16.14
C GLU A 105 5.69 -18.20 -15.72
N ASN A 106 5.50 -19.20 -16.58
CA ASN A 106 6.02 -20.54 -16.31
C ASN A 106 7.55 -20.48 -16.20
N GLY A 107 8.08 -21.01 -15.08
CA GLY A 107 9.50 -20.96 -14.76
C GLY A 107 9.92 -19.76 -13.92
N ASP A 108 9.07 -18.74 -13.73
CA ASP A 108 9.36 -17.65 -12.78
C ASP A 108 9.53 -18.21 -11.37
N THR A 109 10.41 -17.60 -10.60
CA THR A 109 10.77 -18.07 -9.27
C THR A 109 10.26 -17.13 -8.17
N LEU A 110 9.91 -17.75 -7.05
CA LEU A 110 9.65 -17.09 -5.79
C LEU A 110 10.64 -17.57 -4.75
N THR A 111 11.20 -16.65 -3.96
CA THR A 111 11.91 -17.00 -2.73
C THR A 111 10.92 -16.95 -1.57
N LEU A 112 10.77 -18.06 -0.87
CA LEU A 112 9.98 -18.20 0.36
C LEU A 112 10.92 -18.18 1.55
N SER A 113 10.65 -17.34 2.56
CA SER A 113 11.48 -17.28 3.77
C SER A 113 10.61 -17.32 5.02
N CYS A 114 11.08 -18.11 5.98
CA CYS A 114 10.53 -18.20 7.32
C CYS A 114 11.50 -17.68 8.38
N GLU A 115 12.49 -16.86 7.99
CA GLU A 115 13.50 -16.34 8.92
C GLU A 115 12.85 -15.67 10.14
N GLY A 116 13.31 -16.08 11.33
CA GLY A 116 12.74 -15.66 12.60
C GLY A 116 11.42 -16.32 12.99
N GLY A 117 10.77 -17.08 12.09
CA GLY A 117 9.53 -17.86 12.34
C GLY A 117 9.72 -19.36 12.26
N GLY A 118 10.95 -19.85 12.39
CA GLY A 118 11.30 -21.27 12.27
C GLY A 118 11.56 -21.68 10.82
N ASN A 119 11.15 -22.87 10.46
CA ASN A 119 11.46 -23.47 9.16
C ASN A 119 10.29 -23.40 8.20
N LEU A 120 10.60 -23.43 6.91
CA LEU A 120 9.64 -23.71 5.86
C LEU A 120 9.16 -25.16 6.00
N TYR A 121 7.86 -25.33 5.84
CA TYR A 121 7.20 -26.62 5.89
C TYR A 121 6.52 -26.94 4.55
N HIS A 122 6.74 -28.17 4.10
CA HIS A 122 6.01 -28.79 3.00
C HIS A 122 5.91 -30.29 3.29
N PRO A 123 4.79 -31.00 2.97
CA PRO A 123 4.64 -32.45 3.27
C PRO A 123 5.74 -33.34 2.72
N ASN A 124 6.37 -32.95 1.60
CA ASN A 124 7.43 -33.73 0.94
C ASN A 124 8.85 -33.27 1.31
N MET A 125 8.99 -32.33 2.24
CA MET A 125 10.29 -31.80 2.65
C MET A 125 10.94 -32.75 3.64
N LEU A 126 12.15 -33.24 3.33
CA LEU A 126 12.89 -34.19 4.17
C LEU A 126 13.87 -33.48 5.12
N GLN A 127 14.30 -32.29 4.78
CA GLN A 127 15.22 -31.46 5.59
C GLN A 127 14.57 -30.12 5.88
N SER A 128 14.83 -29.60 7.06
CA SER A 128 14.27 -28.30 7.43
C SER A 128 15.15 -27.18 6.88
N GLU A 129 14.54 -26.24 6.19
CA GLU A 129 15.17 -25.05 5.62
C GLU A 129 14.37 -23.82 6.06
N GLU A 130 15.07 -22.72 6.36
CA GLU A 130 14.38 -21.44 6.64
C GLU A 130 13.97 -20.71 5.36
N THR A 131 14.68 -20.95 4.26
CA THR A 131 14.46 -20.26 2.99
C THR A 131 14.59 -21.23 1.82
N ALA A 132 13.67 -21.18 0.88
CA ALA A 132 13.70 -21.99 -0.34
C ALA A 132 13.24 -21.19 -1.56
N THR A 133 13.77 -21.53 -2.74
CA THR A 133 13.32 -21.00 -4.02
C THR A 133 12.41 -22.03 -4.68
N ILE A 134 11.23 -21.58 -5.11
CA ILE A 134 10.26 -22.41 -5.85
C ILE A 134 9.99 -21.77 -7.23
N SER A 135 9.69 -22.61 -8.22
CA SER A 135 9.41 -22.17 -9.59
C SER A 135 7.99 -22.49 -10.01
N CYS A 136 7.36 -21.57 -10.73
CA CYS A 136 6.02 -21.74 -11.32
C CYS A 136 6.00 -22.86 -12.36
N LYS A 137 5.02 -23.77 -12.24
CA LYS A 137 4.80 -24.90 -13.18
C LYS A 137 3.40 -24.87 -13.82
N GLY A 138 2.66 -23.78 -13.65
CA GLY A 138 1.34 -23.56 -14.22
C GLY A 138 0.20 -23.71 -13.20
N GLY A 139 -0.90 -22.99 -13.42
CA GLY A 139 -2.04 -22.96 -12.54
C GLY A 139 -1.70 -22.40 -11.15
N GLU A 140 -1.85 -23.19 -10.10
CA GLU A 140 -1.43 -22.87 -8.74
C GLU A 140 -0.21 -23.67 -8.27
N ASN A 141 0.47 -24.39 -9.20
CA ASN A 141 1.47 -25.37 -8.88
C ASN A 141 2.90 -24.82 -8.97
N PHE A 142 3.70 -25.15 -7.97
CA PHE A 142 5.10 -24.79 -7.84
C PHE A 142 5.97 -25.99 -7.54
N GLN A 143 7.24 -25.89 -7.89
CA GLN A 143 8.23 -26.93 -7.68
C GLN A 143 9.49 -26.34 -7.06
N ASN A 144 10.14 -27.12 -6.19
CA ASN A 144 11.51 -26.90 -5.77
C ASN A 144 12.38 -28.00 -6.37
N ASP A 145 13.44 -27.65 -7.09
CA ASP A 145 14.25 -28.62 -7.84
C ASP A 145 15.10 -29.53 -6.94
N ASN A 146 15.29 -29.17 -5.66
CA ASN A 146 16.14 -29.94 -4.74
C ASN A 146 15.38 -31.07 -4.01
N TRP A 147 14.12 -30.85 -3.63
CA TRP A 147 13.37 -31.77 -2.76
C TRP A 147 11.92 -32.02 -3.18
N LEU A 148 11.41 -31.32 -4.17
CA LEU A 148 10.03 -31.49 -4.66
C LEU A 148 10.03 -31.93 -6.12
N ASN A 149 10.04 -33.24 -6.34
CA ASN A 149 10.10 -33.82 -7.69
C ASN A 149 8.85 -33.60 -8.54
N ASN A 150 7.68 -33.44 -7.91
CA ASN A 150 6.41 -33.15 -8.58
C ASN A 150 5.87 -31.80 -8.13
N PRO A 151 5.31 -30.99 -9.04
CA PRO A 151 4.69 -29.73 -8.68
C PRO A 151 3.58 -29.89 -7.63
N SER A 152 3.48 -28.94 -6.71
CA SER A 152 2.51 -28.92 -5.63
C SER A 152 1.84 -27.56 -5.53
N ALA A 153 0.59 -27.52 -5.05
CA ALA A 153 -0.15 -26.27 -4.89
C ALA A 153 0.60 -25.30 -3.95
N PHE A 154 0.61 -24.02 -4.31
CA PHE A 154 1.27 -22.97 -3.52
C PHE A 154 0.86 -23.00 -2.04
N SER A 155 -0.40 -23.27 -1.75
CA SER A 155 -0.93 -23.36 -0.38
C SER A 155 -0.31 -24.44 0.51
N SER A 156 0.49 -25.35 -0.07
CA SER A 156 1.23 -26.38 0.67
C SER A 156 2.49 -25.84 1.36
N PHE A 157 3.00 -24.70 0.92
CA PHE A 157 4.21 -24.06 1.48
C PHE A 157 3.82 -23.13 2.62
N ARG A 158 4.30 -23.39 3.83
CA ARG A 158 4.00 -22.63 5.04
C ARG A 158 5.23 -22.53 5.93
N CYS A 159 5.21 -21.59 6.86
CA CYS A 159 6.19 -21.56 7.94
C CYS A 159 5.71 -22.38 9.15
N SER A 160 6.65 -22.79 10.00
CA SER A 160 6.31 -23.40 11.30
C SER A 160 5.58 -22.39 12.20
N PHE A 161 6.05 -21.12 12.17
CA PHE A 161 5.45 -19.99 12.85
C PHE A 161 5.49 -18.79 11.90
N ALA A 162 4.75 -17.73 12.22
CA ALA A 162 4.82 -16.48 11.46
C ALA A 162 6.23 -15.87 11.56
N PRO A 163 6.85 -15.45 10.44
CA PRO A 163 8.16 -14.80 10.44
C PRO A 163 8.17 -13.54 11.32
N ASN A 164 9.34 -13.26 11.94
CA ASN A 164 9.51 -12.09 12.77
C ASN A 164 9.85 -10.87 11.91
N TYR A 165 9.06 -9.80 12.07
CA TYR A 165 9.38 -8.49 11.51
C TYR A 165 10.22 -7.68 12.51
N SER A 166 10.90 -6.66 12.00
CA SER A 166 11.70 -5.75 12.81
C SER A 166 11.67 -4.33 12.24
N SER A 167 12.19 -3.38 13.00
CA SER A 167 12.51 -2.06 12.49
C SER A 167 14.03 -1.89 12.37
N ARG A 168 14.44 -1.06 11.41
CA ARG A 168 15.82 -0.57 11.37
C ARG A 168 15.84 0.96 11.28
N ARG A 169 16.67 1.59 12.09
CA ARG A 169 16.98 3.01 11.99
C ARG A 169 17.83 3.24 10.74
N THR A 170 17.38 4.14 9.86
CA THR A 170 18.15 4.49 8.66
C THR A 170 19.08 5.68 8.93
N VAL A 171 19.95 6.01 7.99
CA VAL A 171 20.74 7.25 8.01
C VAL A 171 19.93 8.47 7.60
N ARG A 172 18.73 8.27 7.06
CA ARG A 172 17.83 9.35 6.64
C ARG A 172 17.18 10.01 7.85
N LEU A 173 16.99 11.30 7.72
CA LEU A 173 16.25 12.10 8.69
C LEU A 173 14.96 12.61 8.04
N CYS A 174 13.95 12.83 8.87
CA CYS A 174 12.71 13.48 8.50
C CYS A 174 12.59 14.84 9.21
N HIS A 175 11.37 15.39 9.32
CA HIS A 175 11.13 16.71 9.89
C HIS A 175 11.92 16.98 11.19
N GLN A 176 12.57 18.14 11.26
CA GLN A 176 13.35 18.62 12.43
C GLN A 176 14.45 17.64 12.91
N GLY A 177 15.02 16.85 11.99
CA GLY A 177 16.08 15.92 12.31
C GLY A 177 15.63 14.62 12.98
N ASN A 178 14.33 14.34 13.01
CA ASN A 178 13.80 13.09 13.52
C ASN A 178 14.28 11.89 12.69
N ALA A 179 14.36 10.73 13.32
CA ALA A 179 14.85 9.52 12.68
C ALA A 179 13.80 8.90 11.73
N VAL A 180 14.28 8.36 10.60
CA VAL A 180 13.45 7.50 9.74
C VAL A 180 13.75 6.05 10.07
N PHE A 181 12.72 5.35 10.51
CA PHE A 181 12.72 3.90 10.68
C PHE A 181 12.03 3.22 9.51
N GLU A 182 12.60 2.15 9.01
CA GLU A 182 11.94 1.24 8.10
C GLU A 182 11.49 0.01 8.87
N VAL A 183 10.26 -0.44 8.63
CA VAL A 183 9.71 -1.67 9.22
C VAL A 183 9.50 -2.71 8.13
N GLY A 184 9.94 -3.93 8.39
CA GLY A 184 9.89 -5.00 7.41
C GLY A 184 10.57 -6.28 7.90
N TYR A 185 11.19 -6.97 6.96
CA TYR A 185 11.78 -8.29 7.17
C TYR A 185 13.22 -8.35 6.66
N THR A 186 14.06 -9.07 7.38
CA THR A 186 15.37 -9.48 6.87
C THR A 186 15.24 -10.85 6.23
N VAL A 187 15.70 -11.01 4.99
CA VAL A 187 15.78 -12.29 4.29
C VAL A 187 17.16 -12.39 3.66
N GLN A 188 17.91 -13.45 4.02
CA GLN A 188 19.27 -13.67 3.49
C GLN A 188 20.18 -12.43 3.63
N ARG A 189 20.12 -11.73 4.77
CA ARG A 189 20.86 -10.50 5.12
C ARG A 189 20.40 -9.23 4.38
N GLU A 190 19.42 -9.29 3.52
CA GLU A 190 18.80 -8.13 2.88
C GLU A 190 17.52 -7.73 3.61
N PHE A 191 17.33 -6.42 3.81
CA PHE A 191 16.15 -5.91 4.51
C PHE A 191 15.12 -5.40 3.50
N TYR A 192 13.93 -5.95 3.58
CA TYR A 192 12.76 -5.63 2.75
C TYR A 192 11.77 -4.80 3.55
N ALA A 193 11.76 -3.50 3.30
CA ALA A 193 10.88 -2.56 3.97
C ALA A 193 9.44 -2.62 3.40
N LEU A 194 8.47 -2.58 4.28
CA LEU A 194 7.04 -2.47 3.95
C LEU A 194 6.55 -1.02 4.03
N TYR A 195 7.01 -0.29 5.04
CA TYR A 195 6.68 1.11 5.25
C TYR A 195 7.81 1.82 6.01
N GLU A 196 7.75 3.16 6.00
CA GLU A 196 8.66 4.03 6.73
C GLU A 196 7.91 4.76 7.85
N SER A 197 8.56 5.00 8.98
CA SER A 197 8.06 5.84 10.06
C SER A 197 9.05 6.97 10.36
N CYS A 198 8.56 8.20 10.39
CA CYS A 198 9.26 9.34 10.96
C CYS A 198 9.01 9.34 12.47
N PHE A 199 10.04 9.13 13.26
CA PHE A 199 9.92 8.95 14.71
C PHE A 199 10.78 9.96 15.45
N ASN A 200 10.18 10.64 16.41
CA ASN A 200 10.90 11.54 17.33
C ASN A 200 11.43 10.74 18.52
N GLU A 201 12.73 10.50 18.51
CA GLU A 201 13.41 9.73 19.56
C GLU A 201 13.48 10.48 20.91
N LEU A 202 13.31 11.81 20.92
CA LEU A 202 13.31 12.62 22.16
C LEU A 202 11.96 12.57 22.88
N THR A 203 10.87 12.66 22.13
CA THR A 203 9.51 12.62 22.70
C THR A 203 8.87 11.24 22.59
N LEU A 204 9.56 10.26 22.03
CA LEU A 204 9.11 8.88 21.83
C LEU A 204 7.76 8.83 21.10
N ASN A 205 7.66 9.58 20.02
CA ASN A 205 6.43 9.79 19.27
C ASN A 205 6.60 9.49 17.79
N ALA A 206 5.68 8.70 17.24
CA ALA A 206 5.55 8.52 15.81
C ALA A 206 4.93 9.77 15.16
N VAL A 207 5.73 10.53 14.41
CA VAL A 207 5.31 11.76 13.73
C VAL A 207 4.40 11.42 12.56
N TYR A 208 4.84 10.49 11.70
CA TYR A 208 4.01 9.88 10.65
C TYR A 208 4.59 8.55 10.19
N SER A 209 3.74 7.69 9.66
CA SER A 209 4.12 6.54 8.82
C SER A 209 3.78 6.82 7.37
N LYS A 210 4.65 6.37 6.44
CA LYS A 210 4.52 6.52 4.99
C LYS A 210 4.52 5.16 4.34
N TYR A 211 3.54 4.89 3.49
CA TYR A 211 3.40 3.65 2.72
C TYR A 211 2.65 3.92 1.41
N THR A 212 2.64 2.93 0.51
CA THR A 212 1.83 2.98 -0.72
C THR A 212 0.53 2.21 -0.50
N GLN A 213 -0.56 2.75 -1.04
CA GLN A 213 -1.84 2.07 -1.10
C GLN A 213 -2.33 2.06 -2.54
N ARG A 214 -2.63 0.86 -3.03
CA ARG A 214 -3.00 0.56 -4.41
C ARG A 214 -4.34 -0.15 -4.48
N PRO A 215 -4.98 -0.25 -5.65
CA PRO A 215 -6.30 -0.87 -5.79
C PRO A 215 -6.41 -2.28 -5.20
N TYR A 216 -5.36 -3.07 -5.29
CA TYR A 216 -5.34 -4.43 -4.75
C TYR A 216 -5.31 -4.49 -3.20
N ASN A 217 -5.01 -3.40 -2.49
CA ASN A 217 -5.00 -3.42 -1.02
C ASN A 217 -6.39 -3.70 -0.42
N ALA A 218 -7.48 -3.45 -1.18
CA ALA A 218 -8.82 -3.89 -0.80
C ALA A 218 -9.00 -5.42 -0.77
N LYS A 219 -8.06 -6.18 -1.35
CA LYS A 219 -8.07 -7.66 -1.39
C LYS A 219 -7.11 -8.30 -0.39
N PHE A 220 -6.94 -7.65 0.77
CA PHE A 220 -6.11 -8.15 1.86
C PHE A 220 -6.57 -9.52 2.38
N GLN A 221 -5.66 -10.28 2.99
CA GLN A 221 -5.97 -11.56 3.60
C GLN A 221 -6.88 -11.37 4.82
N THR A 222 -7.90 -12.21 4.93
CA THR A 222 -8.78 -12.22 6.08
C THR A 222 -8.31 -13.24 7.11
N ARG A 223 -8.69 -13.02 8.39
CA ARG A 223 -8.40 -13.96 9.50
C ARG A 223 -6.91 -14.06 9.88
N VAL A 224 -6.10 -13.08 9.49
CA VAL A 224 -4.72 -12.97 9.97
C VAL A 224 -4.73 -12.58 11.45
N ASN A 225 -4.12 -13.40 12.30
CA ASN A 225 -4.04 -13.16 13.74
C ASN A 225 -3.27 -11.86 14.02
N ARG A 226 -3.72 -11.10 15.02
CA ARG A 226 -3.06 -9.89 15.50
C ARG A 226 -1.92 -10.28 16.45
N PRO A 227 -0.65 -9.99 16.13
CA PRO A 227 0.45 -10.24 17.07
C PRO A 227 0.45 -9.20 18.19
N PHE A 228 1.30 -9.39 19.18
CA PHE A 228 1.64 -8.32 20.12
C PHE A 228 2.45 -7.24 19.40
N PHE A 229 2.35 -6.00 19.88
CA PHE A 229 3.22 -4.92 19.42
C PHE A 229 4.65 -5.17 19.89
N ILE A 230 5.63 -4.86 19.04
CA ILE A 230 7.04 -4.93 19.35
C ILE A 230 7.67 -3.54 19.33
N ALA A 231 8.59 -3.27 20.24
CA ALA A 231 9.29 -1.99 20.33
C ALA A 231 10.72 -2.08 19.76
N ASN A 232 11.30 -3.29 19.73
CA ASN A 232 12.73 -3.50 19.58
C ASN A 232 13.49 -2.56 20.53
N ASP A 233 14.58 -1.93 20.09
CA ASP A 233 15.39 -1.01 20.93
C ASP A 233 14.95 0.47 20.83
N VAL A 234 13.84 0.76 20.16
CA VAL A 234 13.42 2.14 19.83
C VAL A 234 13.07 2.98 21.08
N TYR A 235 12.48 2.31 22.08
CA TYR A 235 12.11 2.97 23.35
C TYR A 235 13.19 2.82 24.45
N GLY A 236 14.32 2.17 24.12
CA GLY A 236 15.33 1.82 25.12
C GLY A 236 14.83 0.79 26.14
N ALA A 237 15.75 0.34 27.01
CA ALA A 237 15.44 -0.68 28.02
C ALA A 237 14.63 -0.15 29.22
N VAL A 238 14.55 1.16 29.39
CA VAL A 238 13.99 1.79 30.61
C VAL A 238 12.49 2.11 30.47
N VAL A 239 12.02 2.40 29.23
CA VAL A 239 10.63 2.81 29.01
C VAL A 239 9.72 1.58 28.90
N PRO A 240 8.82 1.34 29.84
CA PRO A 240 7.96 0.16 29.85
C PRO A 240 6.74 0.35 28.92
N VAL A 241 6.98 0.51 27.61
CA VAL A 241 5.96 0.92 26.64
C VAL A 241 4.71 0.03 26.64
N ASP A 242 4.88 -1.29 26.77
CA ASP A 242 3.73 -2.21 26.84
C ASP A 242 2.85 -1.96 28.07
N TYR A 243 3.48 -1.66 29.21
CA TYR A 243 2.77 -1.30 30.44
C TYR A 243 2.03 0.03 30.27
N LEU A 244 2.68 1.05 29.71
CA LEU A 244 2.10 2.38 29.53
C LEU A 244 0.84 2.37 28.66
N PHE A 245 0.79 1.49 27.67
CA PHE A 245 -0.41 1.27 26.85
C PHE A 245 -1.40 0.24 27.44
N SER A 246 -1.10 -0.33 28.61
CA SER A 246 -2.09 -1.19 29.30
C SER A 246 -3.14 -0.33 30.02
N PRO A 247 -4.35 -0.85 30.30
CA PRO A 247 -5.37 -0.10 31.06
C PRO A 247 -4.85 0.42 32.40
N LYS A 248 -4.03 -0.36 33.09
CA LYS A 248 -3.42 0.04 34.38
C LYS A 248 -2.39 1.13 34.23
N GLY A 249 -1.50 1.00 33.23
CA GLY A 249 -0.41 1.95 32.99
C GLY A 249 -0.91 3.31 32.54
N GLN A 250 -1.81 3.35 31.53
CA GLN A 250 -2.38 4.61 31.05
C GLN A 250 -3.18 5.34 32.16
N ARG A 251 -3.95 4.59 32.94
CA ARG A 251 -4.69 5.16 34.06
C ARG A 251 -3.74 5.76 35.11
N ALA A 252 -2.67 5.05 35.48
CA ALA A 252 -1.66 5.56 36.41
C ALA A 252 -0.98 6.83 35.88
N ALA A 253 -0.58 6.85 34.60
CA ALA A 253 0.06 8.01 33.99
C ALA A 253 -0.87 9.23 33.94
N VAL A 254 -2.10 9.05 33.42
CA VAL A 254 -3.05 10.17 33.27
C VAL A 254 -3.53 10.69 34.64
N SER A 255 -3.70 9.83 35.65
CA SER A 255 -4.13 10.26 36.99
C SER A 255 -3.16 11.25 37.64
N LEU A 256 -1.86 11.16 37.37
CA LEU A 256 -0.86 12.11 37.85
C LEU A 256 -1.09 13.53 37.30
N LEU A 257 -1.75 13.65 36.15
CA LEU A 257 -1.98 14.92 35.46
C LEU A 257 -3.37 15.51 35.77
N VAL A 258 -4.40 14.64 35.83
CA VAL A 258 -5.81 15.07 35.95
C VAL A 258 -6.39 14.87 37.35
N GLY A 259 -5.67 14.22 38.29
CA GLY A 259 -6.12 13.96 39.66
C GLY A 259 -7.36 13.07 39.69
N ASN A 260 -8.34 13.44 40.53
CA ASN A 260 -9.57 12.67 40.73
C ASN A 260 -10.50 12.63 39.50
N MET A 261 -10.22 13.45 38.47
CA MET A 261 -10.99 13.41 37.21
C MET A 261 -10.72 12.16 36.37
N ILE A 262 -9.76 11.31 36.76
CA ILE A 262 -9.31 10.13 36.02
C ILE A 262 -10.46 9.20 35.61
N ASP A 263 -11.46 8.96 36.49
CA ASP A 263 -12.58 8.07 36.23
C ASP A 263 -13.51 8.58 35.10
N SER A 264 -13.52 9.89 34.88
CA SER A 264 -14.25 10.51 33.78
C SER A 264 -13.54 10.34 32.44
N TYR A 265 -12.27 10.02 32.42
CA TYR A 265 -11.46 9.93 31.20
C TYR A 265 -11.03 8.51 30.87
N ILE A 266 -10.49 7.75 31.83
CA ILE A 266 -9.99 6.40 31.61
C ILE A 266 -10.81 5.40 32.42
N ASN A 267 -11.65 4.65 31.72
CA ASN A 267 -12.58 3.65 32.27
C ASN A 267 -12.70 2.44 31.33
N ASN A 268 -13.72 1.61 31.49
CA ASN A 268 -13.93 0.43 30.66
C ASN A 268 -14.47 0.73 29.26
N VAL A 269 -14.97 1.94 29.03
CA VAL A 269 -15.51 2.38 27.73
C VAL A 269 -14.53 3.30 27.03
N ASP A 270 -14.02 4.28 27.76
CA ASP A 270 -13.09 5.29 27.28
C ASP A 270 -11.68 4.95 27.78
N PHE A 271 -10.79 4.63 26.87
CA PHE A 271 -9.38 4.32 27.14
C PHE A 271 -8.54 4.55 25.88
N LEU A 272 -7.23 4.59 26.04
CA LEU A 272 -6.29 4.75 24.93
C LEU A 272 -5.93 3.38 24.34
N SER A 273 -6.19 3.20 23.09
CA SER A 273 -5.73 2.05 22.29
C SER A 273 -4.37 2.33 21.65
N ARG A 274 -3.71 1.28 21.19
CA ARG A 274 -2.53 1.37 20.33
C ARG A 274 -3.00 1.72 18.92
N GLY A 275 -3.12 3.02 18.60
CA GLY A 275 -3.57 3.51 17.30
C GLY A 275 -2.51 3.28 16.23
N HIS A 276 -2.83 2.47 15.21
CA HIS A 276 -1.96 2.30 14.06
C HIS A 276 -1.92 3.57 13.21
N LEU A 277 -0.76 3.88 12.65
CA LEU A 277 -0.62 4.89 11.59
C LEU A 277 -0.78 4.22 10.22
N ALA A 278 0.08 3.29 9.86
CA ALA A 278 -0.16 2.38 8.74
C ALA A 278 -1.08 1.25 9.22
N ALA A 279 -2.32 1.23 8.72
CA ALA A 279 -3.33 0.31 9.20
C ALA A 279 -3.03 -1.15 8.79
N LYS A 280 -3.42 -2.11 9.64
CA LYS A 280 -3.21 -3.53 9.40
C LYS A 280 -3.73 -3.97 8.02
N THR A 281 -4.95 -3.60 7.70
CA THR A 281 -5.64 -4.01 6.48
C THR A 281 -5.28 -3.19 5.24
N ASP A 282 -4.34 -2.25 5.36
CA ASP A 282 -3.75 -1.55 4.21
C ASP A 282 -2.62 -2.37 3.54
N PHE A 283 -2.33 -3.58 4.03
CA PHE A 283 -1.38 -4.53 3.43
C PHE A 283 -2.11 -5.80 3.01
N VAL A 284 -1.70 -6.35 1.85
CA VAL A 284 -2.44 -7.47 1.23
C VAL A 284 -2.14 -8.80 1.89
N PHE A 285 -0.85 -9.08 2.15
CA PHE A 285 -0.41 -10.37 2.65
C PHE A 285 -0.18 -10.36 4.16
N ALA A 286 -0.37 -11.50 4.80
CA ALA A 286 -0.25 -11.67 6.25
C ALA A 286 1.07 -11.15 6.83
N PHE A 287 2.19 -11.31 6.12
CA PHE A 287 3.45 -10.75 6.57
C PHE A 287 3.39 -9.21 6.62
N GLY A 288 2.80 -8.55 5.64
CA GLY A 288 2.60 -7.10 5.65
C GLY A 288 1.66 -6.65 6.77
N GLU A 289 0.52 -7.33 6.95
CA GLU A 289 -0.44 -7.05 8.01
C GLU A 289 0.18 -7.17 9.41
N ARG A 290 1.00 -8.21 9.66
CA ARG A 290 1.66 -8.44 10.94
C ARG A 290 2.71 -7.39 11.26
N ALA A 291 3.47 -6.93 10.27
CA ALA A 291 4.53 -5.95 10.45
C ALA A 291 4.01 -4.57 10.90
N THR A 292 2.71 -4.28 10.77
CA THR A 292 2.13 -3.02 11.27
C THR A 292 2.09 -2.94 12.79
N PHE A 293 2.25 -4.05 13.52
CA PHE A 293 2.23 -4.10 14.99
C PHE A 293 3.59 -3.76 15.59
N HIS A 294 4.11 -2.60 15.22
CA HIS A 294 5.35 -2.04 15.73
C HIS A 294 5.09 -0.67 16.37
N TYR A 295 5.72 -0.39 17.52
CA TYR A 295 5.49 0.86 18.24
C TYR A 295 5.95 2.12 17.49
N VAL A 296 6.87 2.04 16.52
CA VAL A 296 7.16 3.20 15.64
C VAL A 296 6.00 3.53 14.68
N ASN A 297 5.03 2.63 14.58
CA ASN A 297 3.79 2.79 13.81
C ASN A 297 2.56 3.02 14.71
N CYS A 298 2.77 3.46 15.93
CA CYS A 298 1.72 3.50 16.95
C CYS A 298 1.77 4.81 17.72
N ALA A 299 0.59 5.36 18.01
CA ALA A 299 0.43 6.43 18.98
C ALA A 299 -0.80 6.18 19.87
N PRO A 300 -0.89 6.81 21.07
CA PRO A 300 -2.07 6.70 21.91
C PRO A 300 -3.30 7.26 21.21
N GLN A 301 -4.33 6.45 21.05
CA GLN A 301 -5.57 6.81 20.35
C GLN A 301 -6.79 6.41 21.17
N TRP A 302 -7.70 7.33 21.41
CA TRP A 302 -8.95 7.01 22.08
C TRP A 302 -9.71 5.92 21.34
N TYR A 303 -10.17 4.91 22.09
CA TYR A 303 -10.78 3.70 21.52
C TYR A 303 -12.02 4.01 20.68
N GLY A 304 -12.90 4.90 21.17
CA GLY A 304 -14.10 5.31 20.43
C GLY A 304 -13.76 5.93 19.06
N PHE A 305 -12.75 6.80 19.02
CA PHE A 305 -12.25 7.37 17.75
C PHE A 305 -11.58 6.33 16.86
N ASN A 306 -10.69 5.50 17.43
CA ASN A 306 -9.98 4.45 16.68
C ASN A 306 -10.94 3.44 16.03
N SER A 307 -11.95 2.99 16.76
CA SER A 307 -12.97 2.05 16.25
C SER A 307 -14.13 2.71 15.50
N GLY A 308 -14.29 4.02 15.64
CA GLY A 308 -15.34 4.83 15.00
C GLY A 308 -14.88 5.46 13.69
N ASN A 309 -14.84 6.80 13.63
CA ASN A 309 -14.57 7.56 12.42
C ASN A 309 -13.21 7.23 11.77
N TRP A 310 -12.18 6.91 12.58
CA TRP A 310 -10.88 6.56 12.02
C TRP A 310 -10.91 5.23 11.26
N ASN A 311 -11.51 4.20 11.84
CA ASN A 311 -11.72 2.92 11.16
C ASN A 311 -12.61 3.05 9.93
N THR A 312 -13.66 3.87 10.00
CA THR A 312 -14.55 4.14 8.86
C THR A 312 -13.77 4.79 7.72
N LEU A 313 -12.96 5.81 8.01
CA LEU A 313 -12.09 6.44 7.03
C LEU A 313 -11.13 5.42 6.36
N GLU A 314 -10.51 4.52 7.15
CA GLU A 314 -9.58 3.51 6.62
C GLU A 314 -10.28 2.53 5.66
N VAL A 315 -11.48 2.10 6.00
CA VAL A 315 -12.29 1.19 5.16
C VAL A 315 -12.74 1.90 3.88
N ASP A 316 -13.32 3.07 4.02
CA ASP A 316 -13.89 3.83 2.90
C ASP A 316 -12.81 4.29 1.92
N LEU A 317 -11.68 4.78 2.43
CA LEU A 317 -10.55 5.20 1.59
C LEU A 317 -9.97 4.02 0.80
N ARG A 318 -9.83 2.84 1.42
CA ARG A 318 -9.33 1.64 0.74
C ARG A 318 -10.27 1.20 -0.39
N ASN A 319 -11.58 1.27 -0.16
CA ASN A 319 -12.59 1.00 -1.18
C ASN A 319 -12.55 2.05 -2.29
N PHE A 320 -12.46 3.34 -1.94
CA PHE A 320 -12.32 4.43 -2.91
C PHE A 320 -11.09 4.25 -3.82
N ILE A 321 -9.93 3.93 -3.26
CA ILE A 321 -8.69 3.66 -4.04
C ILE A 321 -8.88 2.44 -4.94
N HIS A 322 -9.55 1.39 -4.46
CA HIS A 322 -9.86 0.21 -5.26
C HIS A 322 -10.77 0.54 -6.44
N ASP A 323 -11.86 1.24 -6.19
CA ASP A 323 -12.91 1.52 -7.18
C ASP A 323 -12.44 2.53 -8.24
N THR A 324 -11.57 3.47 -7.84
CA THR A 324 -11.01 4.49 -8.75
C THR A 324 -9.73 4.04 -9.46
N GLY A 325 -9.13 2.93 -9.05
CA GLY A 325 -7.92 2.40 -9.68
C GLY A 325 -6.65 3.24 -9.42
N LEU A 326 -6.61 4.02 -8.33
CA LEU A 326 -5.52 4.95 -8.05
C LEU A 326 -4.34 4.28 -7.35
N ASP A 327 -3.13 4.66 -7.75
CA ASP A 327 -1.89 4.35 -7.00
C ASP A 327 -1.55 5.55 -6.12
N THR A 328 -1.57 5.36 -4.81
CA THR A 328 -1.42 6.45 -3.85
C THR A 328 -0.25 6.25 -2.89
N VAL A 329 0.29 7.36 -2.41
CA VAL A 329 1.20 7.43 -1.27
C VAL A 329 0.41 8.00 -0.09
N ILE A 330 0.43 7.27 1.02
CA ILE A 330 -0.26 7.63 2.24
C ILE A 330 0.75 8.11 3.28
N TYR A 331 0.44 9.25 3.90
CA TYR A 331 1.10 9.73 5.12
C TYR A 331 0.05 9.76 6.22
N THR A 332 0.14 8.87 7.17
CA THR A 332 -0.69 8.90 8.38
C THR A 332 0.16 9.31 9.56
N GLY A 333 -0.27 10.30 10.30
CA GLY A 333 0.52 10.79 11.42
C GLY A 333 -0.31 11.48 12.50
N THR A 334 0.40 12.09 13.44
CA THR A 334 -0.14 12.75 14.62
C THR A 334 0.35 14.19 14.72
N TYR A 335 -0.44 15.06 15.38
CA TYR A 335 -0.06 16.43 15.61
C TYR A 335 -0.69 17.00 16.89
N GLY A 336 0.07 17.84 17.60
CA GLY A 336 -0.38 18.47 18.84
C GLY A 336 -0.50 17.47 20.01
N VAL A 337 -0.92 17.97 21.15
CA VAL A 337 -1.15 17.18 22.37
C VAL A 337 -2.57 17.40 22.87
N THR A 338 -3.29 16.32 23.17
CA THR A 338 -4.63 16.35 23.78
C THR A 338 -4.56 17.00 25.16
N GLN A 339 -5.53 17.85 25.47
CA GLN A 339 -5.69 18.48 26.77
C GLN A 339 -6.95 17.98 27.46
N LEU A 340 -6.84 17.70 28.75
CA LEU A 340 -7.95 17.34 29.62
C LEU A 340 -8.03 18.30 30.80
N TYR A 341 -9.20 18.45 31.41
CA TYR A 341 -9.35 19.23 32.64
C TYR A 341 -8.88 18.44 33.86
N ASN A 342 -8.09 19.08 34.71
CA ASN A 342 -7.71 18.54 36.02
C ASN A 342 -8.69 18.95 37.13
N ASP A 343 -8.44 18.48 38.37
CA ASP A 343 -9.26 18.80 39.55
C ASP A 343 -9.46 20.31 39.79
N ASN A 344 -8.55 21.13 39.31
CA ASN A 344 -8.62 22.58 39.46
C ASN A 344 -9.33 23.27 38.29
N GLY A 345 -9.94 22.52 37.38
CA GLY A 345 -10.60 23.04 36.19
C GLY A 345 -9.65 23.64 35.14
N ARG A 346 -8.38 23.29 35.15
CA ARG A 346 -7.38 23.74 34.20
C ARG A 346 -7.12 22.65 33.17
N ARG A 347 -6.99 23.03 31.89
CA ARG A 347 -6.54 22.12 30.83
C ARG A 347 -5.06 21.81 31.00
N VAL A 348 -4.71 20.55 30.97
CA VAL A 348 -3.35 20.02 31.05
C VAL A 348 -3.06 19.10 29.87
N ASP A 349 -1.86 19.20 29.34
CA ASP A 349 -1.37 18.34 28.26
C ASP A 349 -1.20 16.91 28.77
N ILE A 350 -1.60 15.91 27.97
CA ILE A 350 -1.60 14.51 28.36
C ILE A 350 -0.44 13.77 27.71
N TYR A 351 0.39 13.18 28.58
CA TYR A 351 1.53 12.33 28.25
C TYR A 351 1.44 11.02 29.04
N LEU A 352 1.96 9.94 28.47
CA LEU A 352 1.94 8.64 29.15
C LEU A 352 3.20 8.37 29.98
N TYR A 353 4.25 9.16 29.81
CA TYR A 353 5.50 8.97 30.56
C TYR A 353 6.26 10.28 30.74
N SER A 354 7.15 10.30 31.73
CA SER A 354 8.20 11.31 31.86
C SER A 354 9.55 10.62 31.92
N ASP A 355 10.52 11.15 31.19
CA ASP A 355 11.88 10.65 31.17
C ASP A 355 12.60 10.90 32.50
N GLU A 356 13.84 10.45 32.64
CA GLU A 356 14.67 10.63 33.81
C GLU A 356 15.00 12.09 34.17
N ASN A 357 14.83 13.02 33.23
CA ASN A 357 14.96 14.46 33.39
C ASN A 357 13.62 15.16 33.70
N ASN A 358 12.55 14.39 33.90
CA ASN A 358 11.16 14.84 34.03
C ASN A 358 10.60 15.54 32.78
N ASN A 359 11.18 15.31 31.58
CA ASN A 359 10.55 15.76 30.33
C ASN A 359 9.36 14.87 29.99
N PRO A 360 8.20 15.45 29.64
CA PRO A 360 7.06 14.66 29.23
C PRO A 360 7.31 14.00 27.86
N VAL A 361 7.07 12.70 27.75
CA VAL A 361 7.24 11.90 26.54
C VAL A 361 6.03 10.99 26.31
N ILE A 362 5.91 10.45 25.14
CA ILE A 362 4.75 9.69 24.67
C ILE A 362 3.48 10.55 24.78
N PRO A 363 3.38 11.63 23.97
CA PRO A 363 2.20 12.49 23.97
C PRO A 363 0.96 11.71 23.53
N VAL A 364 -0.19 12.03 24.14
CA VAL A 364 -1.48 11.66 23.56
C VAL A 364 -1.81 12.71 22.48
N PRO A 365 -1.78 12.37 21.18
CA PRO A 365 -1.93 13.36 20.13
C PRO A 365 -3.30 14.05 20.17
N LEU A 366 -3.36 15.34 19.86
CA LEU A 366 -4.63 16.04 19.64
C LEU A 366 -5.28 15.62 18.33
N TYR A 367 -4.48 15.50 17.28
CA TYR A 367 -4.95 15.13 15.94
C TYR A 367 -4.27 13.86 15.46
N TYR A 368 -5.08 13.02 14.82
CA TYR A 368 -4.63 12.07 13.82
C TYR A 368 -4.95 12.64 12.44
N TYR A 369 -4.05 12.46 11.50
CA TYR A 369 -4.29 12.85 10.11
C TYR A 369 -3.89 11.76 9.14
N LYS A 370 -4.52 11.75 7.97
CA LYS A 370 -4.18 10.88 6.84
C LYS A 370 -4.14 11.72 5.56
N VAL A 371 -2.93 11.94 5.04
CA VAL A 371 -2.75 12.63 3.76
C VAL A 371 -2.62 11.59 2.67
N VAL A 372 -3.49 11.67 1.69
CA VAL A 372 -3.53 10.81 0.51
C VAL A 372 -3.02 11.61 -0.67
N TYR A 373 -1.99 11.10 -1.32
CA TYR A 373 -1.35 11.74 -2.47
C TYR A 373 -1.28 10.77 -3.65
N GLU A 374 -1.77 11.18 -4.82
CA GLU A 374 -1.66 10.44 -6.07
C GLU A 374 -0.56 11.10 -6.93
N PRO A 375 0.62 10.45 -7.08
CA PRO A 375 1.80 11.07 -7.68
C PRO A 375 1.67 11.38 -9.17
N THR A 376 0.87 10.61 -9.92
CA THR A 376 0.74 10.76 -11.38
C THR A 376 0.00 12.04 -11.74
N SER A 377 -1.13 12.32 -11.09
CA SER A 377 -1.90 13.54 -11.30
C SER A 377 -1.52 14.66 -10.34
N LYS A 378 -0.64 14.39 -9.36
CA LYS A 378 -0.26 15.32 -8.28
C LYS A 378 -1.45 15.85 -7.49
N ARG A 379 -2.51 15.05 -7.34
CA ARG A 379 -3.68 15.40 -6.52
C ARG A 379 -3.53 14.85 -5.12
N GLY A 380 -4.11 15.56 -4.15
CA GLY A 380 -4.04 15.11 -2.77
C GLY A 380 -5.16 15.69 -1.91
N ILE A 381 -5.37 15.06 -0.76
CA ILE A 381 -6.31 15.47 0.28
C ILE A 381 -5.76 15.11 1.64
N ALA A 382 -6.12 15.88 2.67
CA ALA A 382 -5.84 15.59 4.07
C ALA A 382 -7.15 15.34 4.83
N PHE A 383 -7.26 14.18 5.48
CA PHE A 383 -8.32 13.83 6.42
C PHE A 383 -7.77 13.99 7.84
N ILE A 384 -8.53 14.62 8.72
CA ILE A 384 -8.11 14.90 10.09
C ILE A 384 -9.21 14.47 11.06
N GLY A 385 -8.81 13.84 12.17
CA GLY A 385 -9.69 13.53 13.27
C GLY A 385 -9.14 14.07 14.59
N ILE A 386 -10.00 14.64 15.42
CA ILE A 386 -9.67 15.05 16.79
C ILE A 386 -9.68 13.78 17.64
N ASN A 387 -8.54 13.50 18.23
CA ASN A 387 -8.33 12.30 19.04
C ASN A 387 -8.82 12.52 20.47
N GLY A 388 -10.12 12.35 20.68
CA GLY A 388 -10.71 12.42 22.02
C GLY A 388 -12.21 12.69 22.02
N PRO A 389 -12.97 11.98 22.88
CA PRO A 389 -14.42 12.20 23.04
C PRO A 389 -14.73 13.36 24.00
N HIS A 390 -13.71 14.00 24.59
CA HIS A 390 -13.86 14.92 25.72
C HIS A 390 -13.89 16.40 25.34
N TYR A 391 -14.09 16.69 24.05
CA TYR A 391 -14.31 18.03 23.52
C TYR A 391 -15.81 18.24 23.25
N THR A 392 -16.34 19.40 23.62
CA THR A 392 -17.66 19.83 23.20
C THR A 392 -17.67 20.17 21.72
N ALA A 393 -18.84 20.27 21.09
CA ALA A 393 -18.96 20.66 19.70
C ALA A 393 -18.30 22.03 19.39
N ASN A 394 -18.50 23.02 20.27
CA ASN A 394 -17.91 24.33 20.09
C ASN A 394 -16.37 24.28 20.19
N GLU A 395 -15.84 23.56 21.19
CA GLU A 395 -14.40 23.38 21.32
C GLU A 395 -13.78 22.65 20.10
N ALA A 396 -14.52 21.68 19.55
CA ALA A 396 -14.08 20.97 18.37
C ALA A 396 -14.09 21.85 17.12
N GLU A 397 -15.07 22.74 16.96
CA GLU A 397 -15.10 23.72 15.87
C GLU A 397 -13.91 24.71 15.94
N ASP A 398 -13.52 25.15 17.14
CA ASP A 398 -12.35 26.00 17.37
C ASP A 398 -11.03 25.29 17.04
N LEU A 399 -11.02 23.95 17.10
CA LEU A 399 -9.87 23.11 16.74
C LEU A 399 -9.77 22.81 15.24
N PHE A 400 -10.76 23.16 14.43
CA PHE A 400 -10.68 22.99 12.97
C PHE A 400 -9.77 24.08 12.38
N PHE A 401 -8.58 23.69 11.99
CA PHE A 401 -7.54 24.63 11.53
C PHE A 401 -7.57 24.91 10.02
N CYS A 402 -8.55 24.38 9.30
CA CYS A 402 -8.77 24.65 7.88
C CYS A 402 -10.27 24.68 7.54
N ASN A 403 -10.57 25.14 6.35
CA ASN A 403 -11.93 25.06 5.82
C ASN A 403 -12.29 23.61 5.53
N ASN A 404 -13.30 23.05 6.24
CA ASN A 404 -13.74 21.67 6.02
C ASN A 404 -14.39 21.51 4.64
N ILE A 405 -13.71 20.82 3.74
CA ILE A 405 -14.15 20.60 2.35
C ILE A 405 -15.01 19.37 2.16
N CYS A 406 -14.98 18.40 3.08
CA CYS A 406 -15.75 17.15 2.97
C CYS A 406 -17.25 17.36 3.09
N ASN A 407 -17.69 18.32 3.88
CA ASN A 407 -19.11 18.58 4.11
C ASN A 407 -19.81 19.33 2.96
N ARG A 408 -19.05 19.80 1.96
CA ARG A 408 -19.55 20.72 0.93
C ARG A 408 -19.63 20.13 -0.47
N SER A 409 -19.17 18.91 -0.67
CA SER A 409 -19.09 18.32 -2.01
C SER A 409 -19.65 16.92 -2.06
N ALA A 410 -20.51 16.68 -3.05
CA ALA A 410 -21.00 15.33 -3.40
C ALA A 410 -19.87 14.36 -3.75
N ALA A 411 -18.69 14.87 -4.07
CA ALA A 411 -17.50 14.06 -4.37
C ALA A 411 -17.02 13.19 -3.18
N PHE A 412 -17.48 13.49 -1.97
CA PHE A 412 -17.14 12.74 -0.75
C PHE A 412 -18.26 11.82 -0.26
N TYR A 413 -19.29 11.52 -1.06
CA TYR A 413 -20.37 10.59 -0.67
C TYR A 413 -19.88 9.15 -0.41
N TRP A 414 -18.69 8.82 -0.84
CA TRP A 414 -18.03 7.56 -0.52
C TRP A 414 -17.57 7.47 0.94
N LEU A 415 -17.41 8.60 1.63
CA LEU A 415 -16.94 8.69 3.01
C LEU A 415 -18.14 8.67 3.94
N THR A 416 -18.29 7.57 4.69
CA THR A 416 -19.50 7.27 5.49
C THR A 416 -19.36 7.55 6.98
N TRP A 417 -18.28 8.25 7.38
CA TRP A 417 -18.05 8.64 8.76
C TRP A 417 -19.13 9.57 9.34
N HIS A 418 -19.14 9.69 10.69
CA HIS A 418 -20.03 10.60 11.42
C HIS A 418 -19.23 11.78 11.99
N PRO A 419 -18.86 12.79 11.21
CA PRO A 419 -17.83 13.77 11.54
C PRO A 419 -18.16 14.68 12.73
N HIS A 420 -19.40 14.70 13.18
CA HIS A 420 -19.88 15.49 14.33
C HIS A 420 -20.17 14.63 15.58
N ASN A 421 -19.83 13.34 15.56
CA ASN A 421 -20.00 12.47 16.72
C ASN A 421 -18.74 12.54 17.62
N ALA A 422 -18.91 13.13 18.80
CA ALA A 422 -17.82 13.29 19.76
C ALA A 422 -17.16 11.95 20.17
N HIS A 423 -17.96 10.91 20.42
CA HIS A 423 -17.47 9.60 20.84
C HIS A 423 -16.64 8.91 19.73
N GLU A 424 -17.06 9.06 18.48
CA GLU A 424 -16.35 8.53 17.31
C GLU A 424 -15.21 9.43 16.82
N GLY A 425 -15.05 10.61 17.44
CA GLY A 425 -14.04 11.62 17.13
C GLY A 425 -14.51 12.61 16.06
N TYR A 426 -14.53 13.90 16.39
CA TYR A 426 -14.80 14.96 15.42
C TYR A 426 -13.81 14.89 14.26
N SER A 427 -14.29 15.03 13.03
CA SER A 427 -13.47 14.79 11.84
C SER A 427 -13.75 15.82 10.75
N PHE A 428 -12.72 16.17 9.98
CA PHE A 428 -12.79 17.15 8.91
C PHE A 428 -11.74 16.88 7.83
N CYS A 429 -11.83 17.58 6.69
CA CYS A 429 -10.89 17.46 5.59
C CYS A 429 -10.36 18.81 5.16
N CYS A 430 -9.09 18.84 4.81
CA CYS A 430 -8.38 20.00 4.27
C CYS A 430 -7.87 19.74 2.85
N THR A 431 -7.69 20.80 2.07
CA THR A 431 -6.71 20.74 0.99
C THR A 431 -5.31 20.50 1.58
N VAL A 432 -4.42 19.84 0.85
CA VAL A 432 -3.05 19.60 1.35
C VAL A 432 -2.29 20.92 1.59
N PRO A 433 -2.42 21.98 0.75
CA PRO A 433 -1.82 23.27 1.07
C PRO A 433 -2.33 23.88 2.39
N ASP A 434 -3.64 23.88 2.65
CA ASP A 434 -4.19 24.41 3.92
C ASP A 434 -3.73 23.60 5.11
N PHE A 435 -3.74 22.27 4.99
CA PHE A 435 -3.21 21.35 6.02
C PHE A 435 -1.77 21.70 6.40
N ARG A 436 -0.91 21.98 5.41
CA ARG A 436 0.51 22.30 5.63
C ARG A 436 0.75 23.62 6.34
N ASN A 437 -0.20 24.56 6.31
CA ASN A 437 -0.09 25.81 7.07
C ASN A 437 -0.03 25.57 8.58
N THR A 438 -0.65 24.49 9.06
CA THR A 438 -0.65 24.09 10.48
C THR A 438 0.30 22.93 10.72
N VAL A 439 0.27 21.89 9.88
CA VAL A 439 1.04 20.66 10.05
C VAL A 439 2.20 20.63 9.05
N GLY A 440 3.32 21.23 9.44
CA GLY A 440 4.48 21.46 8.57
C GLY A 440 5.48 20.30 8.48
N HIS A 441 5.21 19.14 9.07
CA HIS A 441 6.21 18.07 9.19
C HIS A 441 6.20 17.03 8.05
N LEU A 442 5.30 17.15 7.08
CA LEU A 442 5.33 16.31 5.89
C LEU A 442 6.49 16.68 4.95
N PRO A 443 7.08 15.72 4.24
CA PRO A 443 8.05 16.03 3.19
C PRO A 443 7.42 16.89 2.11
N SER A 444 8.27 17.65 1.42
CA SER A 444 7.83 18.49 0.29
C SER A 444 7.49 17.59 -0.90
N PHE A 445 6.27 17.74 -1.42
CA PHE A 445 5.81 17.20 -2.71
C PHE A 445 4.79 18.18 -3.30
N GLU A 446 4.76 18.26 -4.62
CA GLU A 446 3.87 19.16 -5.34
C GLU A 446 2.44 18.61 -5.35
N VAL A 447 1.47 19.47 -4.97
CA VAL A 447 0.04 19.16 -5.07
C VAL A 447 -0.62 20.24 -5.92
N THR A 448 -1.18 19.84 -7.06
CA THR A 448 -1.80 20.75 -8.04
C THR A 448 -3.32 20.70 -8.05
N GLY A 449 -3.92 19.75 -7.31
CA GLY A 449 -5.37 19.60 -7.27
C GLY A 449 -5.86 18.76 -6.11
N LEU A 450 -7.17 18.77 -5.91
CA LEU A 450 -7.86 17.98 -4.91
C LEU A 450 -8.08 16.55 -5.43
N LEU A 451 -7.80 15.55 -4.59
CA LEU A 451 -8.17 14.17 -4.82
C LEU A 451 -9.63 13.97 -4.37
N MET A 452 -10.49 13.63 -5.34
CA MET A 452 -11.94 13.45 -5.12
C MET A 452 -12.41 12.19 -5.85
#